data_d908be72a41c184b2d4ac9555a6d9160
#
_entry.id   d908be72a41c184b2d4ac9555a6d9160
#
_cell.length_a   1.000
_cell.length_b   1.000
_cell.length_c   1.000
_cell.angle_alpha   90.00
_cell.angle_beta   90.00
_cell.angle_gamma   90.00
#
_symmetry.space_group_name_H-M   'P 1'
#
loop_
_entity.id
_entity.type
_entity.pdbx_description
1 polymer ?
#
loop_
_entity_poly.entity_id
_entity_poly.type
_entity_poly.pdbx_seq_one_letter_code
_entity_poly.pdbx_strand_id
1 'polypeptide(L)'
;VHDGARCLVTADVIQRCMASVEECGTGVAAVPVTDTIKTVSDANIALDTPNRTALRAVQTPQGFKTDLLRQAHEQAQRDGFLGTDDASLVERLGIPVQLTEGNRRNIKLTTPEDLLMAEAFFAEQALPALRVGQGYDVHRLVEDRPLILCGVTVPHTLGLLGHSDADVALHALMD
;
A
#
# COMPACT_ATOMS: atom_id res chain seq x y z
N VAL A 1 -4.79 10.74 11.63
CA VAL A 1 -5.88 10.16 10.84
C VAL A 1 -5.31 9.60 9.53
N HIS A 2 -5.84 8.49 9.03
CA HIS A 2 -5.39 7.88 7.78
C HIS A 2 -6.54 7.25 7.00
N ASP A 3 -6.55 7.45 5.68
CA ASP A 3 -7.51 6.82 4.78
C ASP A 3 -7.22 5.31 4.65
N GLY A 4 -8.18 4.45 4.97
CA GLY A 4 -8.07 3.00 4.70
C GLY A 4 -7.86 2.65 3.22
N ALA A 5 -8.29 3.54 2.31
CA ALA A 5 -8.07 3.42 0.87
C ALA A 5 -6.64 3.78 0.40
N ARG A 6 -5.72 4.16 1.29
CA ARG A 6 -4.30 4.42 0.98
C ARG A 6 -3.42 3.31 1.54
N CYS A 7 -3.64 2.09 1.09
CA CYS A 7 -2.97 0.89 1.58
C CYS A 7 -1.45 0.82 1.28
N LEU A 8 -0.93 1.73 0.44
CA LEU A 8 0.48 1.80 0.05
C LEU A 8 1.30 2.80 0.88
N VAL A 9 0.79 3.26 2.01
CA VAL A 9 1.55 4.13 2.92
C VAL A 9 2.77 3.38 3.44
N THR A 10 3.93 4.05 3.44
CA THR A 10 5.19 3.49 3.93
C THR A 10 5.52 4.00 5.34
N ALA A 11 6.30 3.23 6.09
CA ALA A 11 6.66 3.58 7.47
C ALA A 11 7.38 4.93 7.58
N ASP A 12 8.21 5.28 6.60
CA ASP A 12 8.93 6.55 6.55
C ASP A 12 8.00 7.77 6.41
N VAL A 13 6.91 7.65 5.62
CA VAL A 13 5.87 8.71 5.54
C VAL A 13 5.20 8.90 6.90
N ILE A 14 4.84 7.80 7.58
CA ILE A 14 4.23 7.86 8.90
C ILE A 14 5.18 8.50 9.91
N GLN A 15 6.45 8.09 9.91
CA GLN A 15 7.48 8.61 10.83
C GLN A 15 7.70 10.11 10.65
N ARG A 16 7.77 10.60 9.39
CA ARG A 16 7.87 12.06 9.13
C ARG A 16 6.68 12.84 9.67
N CYS A 17 5.46 12.32 9.48
CA CYS A 17 4.28 12.97 10.04
C CYS A 17 4.30 12.98 11.58
N MET A 18 4.70 11.87 12.21
CA MET A 18 4.80 11.78 13.68
C MET A 18 5.85 12.76 14.24
N ALA A 19 7.04 12.79 13.66
CA ALA A 19 8.11 13.72 14.05
C ALA A 19 7.63 15.18 13.96
N SER A 20 6.94 15.54 12.88
CA SER A 20 6.36 16.87 12.72
C SER A 20 5.30 17.20 13.78
N VAL A 21 4.47 16.23 14.16
CA VAL A 21 3.49 16.42 15.26
C VAL A 21 4.18 16.62 16.60
N GLU A 22 5.28 15.92 16.86
CA GLU A 22 6.07 16.11 18.09
C GLU A 22 6.68 17.50 18.15
N GLU A 23 7.21 18.00 17.04
CA GLU A 23 7.90 19.29 16.95
C GLU A 23 6.94 20.48 16.94
N CYS A 24 5.93 20.48 16.08
CA CYS A 24 5.06 21.64 15.86
C CYS A 24 3.55 21.39 16.05
N GLY A 25 3.16 20.18 16.45
CA GLY A 25 1.76 19.85 16.76
C GLY A 25 0.94 19.36 15.56
N THR A 26 1.45 19.51 14.35
CA THR A 26 0.79 19.12 13.10
C THR A 26 1.78 18.45 12.14
N GLY A 27 1.31 17.55 11.29
CA GLY A 27 2.17 16.90 10.30
C GLY A 27 1.32 16.18 9.24
N VAL A 28 1.26 16.73 8.03
CA VAL A 28 0.36 16.27 6.97
C VAL A 28 1.18 15.86 5.75
N ALA A 29 1.05 14.61 5.32
CA ALA A 29 1.74 14.11 4.14
C ALA A 29 1.23 14.79 2.88
N ALA A 30 2.14 15.27 2.04
CA ALA A 30 1.80 15.91 0.77
C ALA A 30 2.89 15.72 -0.28
N VAL A 31 2.52 15.76 -1.56
CA VAL A 31 3.46 15.67 -2.68
C VAL A 31 3.36 16.90 -3.58
N PRO A 32 4.43 17.31 -4.29
CA PRO A 32 4.35 18.36 -5.27
C PRO A 32 3.38 18.02 -6.39
N VAL A 33 2.58 19.00 -6.81
CA VAL A 33 1.70 18.86 -7.98
C VAL A 33 2.55 18.87 -9.26
N THR A 34 2.31 17.90 -10.13
CA THR A 34 3.01 17.77 -11.43
C THR A 34 2.21 18.33 -12.60
N ASP A 35 0.91 18.21 -12.53
CA ASP A 35 0.02 18.67 -13.58
C ASP A 35 -0.17 20.19 -13.55
N THR A 36 -0.58 20.75 -14.70
CA THR A 36 -1.02 22.13 -14.74
C THR A 36 -2.43 22.22 -14.20
N ILE A 37 -2.61 22.93 -13.08
CA ILE A 37 -3.91 23.13 -12.45
C ILE A 37 -4.57 24.38 -13.00
N LYS A 38 -5.87 24.29 -13.27
CA LYS A 38 -6.72 25.42 -13.65
C LYS A 38 -7.80 25.62 -12.59
N THR A 39 -8.03 26.85 -12.18
CA THR A 39 -9.32 27.20 -11.57
C THR A 39 -10.34 27.42 -12.67
N VAL A 40 -11.59 27.03 -12.43
CA VAL A 40 -12.64 27.06 -13.44
C VAL A 40 -13.90 27.72 -12.89
N SER A 41 -14.70 28.31 -13.78
CA SER A 41 -16.07 28.78 -13.46
C SER A 41 -17.05 27.59 -13.46
N ASP A 42 -18.31 27.86 -13.01
CA ASP A 42 -19.41 26.89 -13.06
C ASP A 42 -19.71 26.40 -14.49
N ALA A 43 -19.39 27.21 -15.51
CA ALA A 43 -19.51 26.84 -16.90
C ALA A 43 -18.29 26.07 -17.45
N ASN A 44 -17.40 25.61 -16.58
CA ASN A 44 -16.16 24.88 -16.93
C ASN A 44 -15.20 25.69 -17.82
N ILE A 45 -15.20 27.01 -17.68
CA ILE A 45 -14.26 27.90 -18.38
C ILE A 45 -13.06 28.16 -17.48
N ALA A 46 -11.84 27.98 -18.00
CA ALA A 46 -10.62 28.26 -17.25
C ALA A 46 -10.53 29.75 -16.87
N LEU A 47 -10.35 30.03 -15.58
CA LEU A 47 -10.24 31.39 -15.03
C LEU A 47 -8.79 31.77 -14.76
N ASP A 48 -8.01 30.85 -14.16
CA ASP A 48 -6.64 31.12 -13.75
C ASP A 48 -5.79 29.86 -13.82
N THR A 49 -4.46 30.04 -13.78
CA THR A 49 -3.46 28.98 -13.73
C THR A 49 -2.56 29.24 -12.54
N PRO A 50 -2.87 28.69 -11.37
CA PRO A 50 -2.03 28.85 -10.17
C PRO A 50 -0.61 28.36 -10.40
N ASN A 51 0.36 29.03 -9.75
CA ASN A 51 1.74 28.58 -9.80
C ASN A 51 1.89 27.21 -9.08
N ARG A 52 2.09 26.14 -9.86
CA ARG A 52 2.19 24.79 -9.32
C ARG A 52 3.32 24.57 -8.31
N THR A 53 4.38 25.40 -8.31
CA THR A 53 5.46 25.28 -7.33
C THR A 53 4.98 25.57 -5.91
N ALA A 54 3.91 26.37 -5.76
CA ALA A 54 3.26 26.66 -4.49
C ALA A 54 2.14 25.68 -4.13
N LEU A 55 1.81 24.71 -5.00
CA LEU A 55 0.75 23.75 -4.76
C LEU A 55 1.29 22.41 -4.25
N ARG A 56 0.54 21.79 -3.38
CA ARG A 56 0.77 20.43 -2.89
C ARG A 56 -0.51 19.62 -2.99
N ALA A 57 -0.39 18.39 -3.45
CA ALA A 57 -1.46 17.40 -3.37
C ALA A 57 -1.38 16.72 -2.01
N VAL A 58 -2.36 16.99 -1.16
CA VAL A 58 -2.43 16.47 0.20
C VAL A 58 -2.79 15.00 0.17
N GLN A 59 -2.14 14.24 1.04
CA GLN A 59 -2.37 12.83 1.25
C GLN A 59 -2.78 12.57 2.71
N THR A 60 -2.82 11.33 3.09
CA THR A 60 -2.80 10.89 4.49
C THR A 60 -1.60 9.95 4.70
N PRO A 61 -1.00 9.88 5.90
CA PRO A 61 -1.52 10.32 7.19
C PRO A 61 -1.58 11.85 7.35
N GLN A 62 -2.57 12.29 8.11
CA GLN A 62 -2.68 13.65 8.65
C GLN A 62 -2.57 13.54 10.16
N GLY A 63 -1.46 13.98 10.71
CA GLY A 63 -1.13 13.90 12.13
C GLY A 63 -1.38 15.21 12.85
N PHE A 64 -1.98 15.14 14.04
CA PHE A 64 -2.25 16.28 14.91
C PHE A 64 -2.16 15.85 16.36
N LYS A 65 -1.85 16.79 17.27
CA LYS A 65 -2.08 16.56 18.69
C LYS A 65 -3.58 16.34 18.91
N THR A 66 -3.93 15.35 19.72
CA THR A 66 -5.32 14.89 19.89
C THR A 66 -6.26 16.02 20.34
N ASP A 67 -5.81 16.84 21.28
CA ASP A 67 -6.64 17.95 21.81
C ASP A 67 -6.86 19.04 20.76
N LEU A 68 -5.84 19.32 19.92
CA LEU A 68 -5.95 20.24 18.80
C LEU A 68 -6.99 19.77 17.78
N LEU A 69 -6.90 18.50 17.37
CA LEU A 69 -7.83 17.95 16.40
C LEU A 69 -9.27 17.91 16.95
N ARG A 70 -9.43 17.54 18.22
CA ARG A 70 -10.74 17.55 18.88
C ARG A 70 -11.35 18.96 18.90
N GLN A 71 -10.57 19.98 19.29
CA GLN A 71 -11.01 21.36 19.27
C GLN A 71 -11.42 21.82 17.87
N ALA A 72 -10.67 21.43 16.83
CA ALA A 72 -10.99 21.78 15.44
C ALA A 72 -12.33 21.19 15.00
N HIS A 73 -12.58 19.92 15.30
CA HIS A 73 -13.86 19.27 15.00
C HIS A 73 -15.03 19.87 15.77
N GLU A 74 -14.87 20.15 17.08
CA GLU A 74 -15.91 20.78 17.89
C GLU A 74 -16.27 22.20 17.38
N GLN A 75 -15.27 22.97 16.97
CA GLN A 75 -15.51 24.30 16.42
C GLN A 75 -16.19 24.23 15.06
N ALA A 76 -15.73 23.33 14.18
CA ALA A 76 -16.37 23.12 12.88
C ALA A 76 -17.84 22.70 13.03
N GLN A 77 -18.14 21.83 14.00
CA GLN A 77 -19.52 21.41 14.30
C GLN A 77 -20.39 22.59 14.78
N ARG A 78 -19.86 23.43 15.66
CA ARG A 78 -20.60 24.63 16.14
C ARG A 78 -20.89 25.63 15.02
N ASP A 79 -19.94 25.77 14.09
CA ASP A 79 -20.04 26.69 12.95
C ASP A 79 -20.85 26.12 11.77
N GLY A 80 -21.23 24.84 11.81
CA GLY A 80 -21.84 24.13 10.68
C GLY A 80 -20.90 24.00 9.48
N PHE A 81 -19.58 24.00 9.71
CA PHE A 81 -18.57 23.95 8.66
C PHE A 81 -18.22 22.50 8.31
N LEU A 82 -18.27 22.17 7.01
CA LEU A 82 -17.81 20.90 6.48
C LEU A 82 -16.47 21.10 5.78
N GLY A 83 -15.38 20.63 6.42
CA GLY A 83 -14.06 20.64 5.82
C GLY A 83 -13.91 19.53 4.77
N THR A 84 -12.96 19.70 3.86
CA THR A 84 -12.59 18.66 2.89
C THR A 84 -11.71 17.58 3.50
N ASP A 85 -10.96 17.93 4.56
CA ASP A 85 -10.08 17.06 5.34
C ASP A 85 -9.87 17.61 6.75
N ASP A 86 -9.16 16.86 7.61
CA ASP A 86 -8.85 17.29 8.98
C ASP A 86 -7.93 18.51 9.01
N ALA A 87 -7.03 18.65 8.05
CA ALA A 87 -6.12 19.78 7.95
C ALA A 87 -6.90 21.09 7.80
N SER A 88 -7.93 21.12 6.96
CA SER A 88 -8.77 22.30 6.74
C SER A 88 -9.53 22.77 8.01
N LEU A 89 -9.87 21.83 8.90
CA LEU A 89 -10.49 22.13 10.18
C LEU A 89 -9.49 22.83 11.13
N VAL A 90 -8.25 22.37 11.16
CA VAL A 90 -7.18 22.94 11.98
C VAL A 90 -6.76 24.32 11.45
N GLU A 91 -6.63 24.47 10.13
CA GLU A 91 -6.36 25.75 9.46
C GLU A 91 -7.42 26.81 9.81
N ARG A 92 -8.68 26.40 9.88
CA ARG A 92 -9.80 27.29 10.28
C ARG A 92 -9.65 27.86 11.69
N LEU A 93 -8.97 27.17 12.60
CA LEU A 93 -8.60 27.71 13.91
C LEU A 93 -7.47 28.74 13.85
N GLY A 94 -6.93 29.04 12.67
CA GLY A 94 -5.77 29.92 12.50
C GLY A 94 -4.44 29.27 12.87
N ILE A 95 -4.41 27.94 13.00
CA ILE A 95 -3.21 27.19 13.37
C ILE A 95 -2.52 26.71 12.08
N PRO A 96 -1.21 26.99 11.92
CA PRO A 96 -0.47 26.54 10.76
C PRO A 96 -0.39 25.01 10.72
N VAL A 97 -0.64 24.44 9.54
CA VAL A 97 -0.50 23.01 9.28
C VAL A 97 0.83 22.74 8.55
N GLN A 98 1.72 22.03 9.23
CA GLN A 98 3.01 21.66 8.65
C GLN A 98 2.83 20.52 7.66
N LEU A 99 3.23 20.74 6.41
CA LEU A 99 3.28 19.67 5.39
C LEU A 99 4.60 18.93 5.48
N THR A 100 4.52 17.59 5.39
CA THR A 100 5.66 16.68 5.36
C THR A 100 5.75 16.00 4.00
N GLU A 101 6.92 15.51 3.65
CA GLU A 101 7.09 14.80 2.39
C GLU A 101 6.31 13.49 2.38
N GLY A 102 5.34 13.39 1.46
CA GLY A 102 4.56 12.19 1.17
C GLY A 102 5.29 11.24 0.21
N ASN A 103 4.53 10.35 -0.40
CA ASN A 103 5.03 9.43 -1.41
C ASN A 103 4.05 9.34 -2.58
N ARG A 104 4.53 9.45 -3.83
CA ARG A 104 3.68 9.35 -5.03
C ARG A 104 2.97 8.00 -5.16
N ARG A 105 3.55 6.95 -4.60
CA ARG A 105 2.93 5.61 -4.54
C ARG A 105 1.84 5.50 -3.48
N ASN A 106 1.75 6.45 -2.53
CA ASN A 106 0.70 6.50 -1.53
C ASN A 106 -0.61 7.04 -2.13
N ILE A 107 -1.07 6.38 -3.20
CA ILE A 107 -2.31 6.71 -3.91
C ILE A 107 -3.55 6.35 -3.08
N LYS A 108 -4.65 7.05 -3.31
CA LYS A 108 -5.96 6.69 -2.76
C LYS A 108 -6.69 5.83 -3.78
N LEU A 109 -7.04 4.61 -3.41
CA LEU A 109 -7.77 3.69 -4.28
C LEU A 109 -9.23 4.11 -4.36
N THR A 110 -9.59 4.78 -5.44
CA THR A 110 -10.94 5.32 -5.69
C THR A 110 -11.55 4.85 -7.00
N THR A 111 -10.73 4.36 -7.91
CA THR A 111 -11.14 3.86 -9.22
C THR A 111 -10.58 2.45 -9.49
N PRO A 112 -11.15 1.69 -10.44
CA PRO A 112 -10.58 0.41 -10.84
C PRO A 112 -9.13 0.51 -11.35
N GLU A 113 -8.77 1.61 -12.00
CA GLU A 113 -7.42 1.86 -12.51
C GLU A 113 -6.40 2.01 -11.37
N ASP A 114 -6.83 2.60 -10.23
CA ASP A 114 -5.98 2.72 -9.04
C ASP A 114 -5.59 1.34 -8.48
N LEU A 115 -6.48 0.34 -8.59
CA LEU A 115 -6.19 -1.03 -8.18
C LEU A 115 -5.08 -1.65 -9.03
N LEU A 116 -5.14 -1.47 -10.35
CA LEU A 116 -4.10 -1.96 -11.26
C LEU A 116 -2.75 -1.31 -10.96
N MET A 117 -2.74 0.00 -10.66
CA MET A 117 -1.53 0.70 -10.24
C MET A 117 -0.99 0.16 -8.91
N ALA A 118 -1.87 -0.09 -7.94
CA ALA A 118 -1.48 -0.64 -6.65
C ALA A 118 -0.88 -2.05 -6.79
N GLU A 119 -1.49 -2.92 -7.59
CA GLU A 119 -0.97 -4.26 -7.90
C GLU A 119 0.42 -4.19 -8.53
N ALA A 120 0.64 -3.27 -9.47
CA ALA A 120 1.96 -3.07 -10.08
C ALA A 120 3.01 -2.62 -9.04
N PHE A 121 2.66 -1.72 -8.13
CA PHE A 121 3.56 -1.27 -7.06
C PHE A 121 3.88 -2.39 -6.05
N PHE A 122 2.91 -3.25 -5.74
CA PHE A 122 3.15 -4.44 -4.91
C PHE A 122 4.04 -5.46 -5.62
N ALA A 123 3.82 -5.69 -6.92
CA ALA A 123 4.63 -6.62 -7.69
C ALA A 123 6.11 -6.20 -7.79
N GLU A 124 6.40 -4.90 -7.85
CA GLU A 124 7.78 -4.40 -7.81
C GLU A 124 8.46 -4.64 -6.45
N GLN A 125 7.70 -4.65 -5.36
CA GLN A 125 8.23 -4.93 -4.02
C GLN A 125 8.37 -6.42 -3.74
N ALA A 126 7.63 -7.25 -4.45
CA ALA A 126 7.77 -8.68 -4.39
C ALA A 126 9.04 -9.08 -5.17
N LEU A 127 10.19 -9.13 -4.49
CA LEU A 127 11.30 -9.92 -4.99
C LEU A 127 10.74 -11.31 -5.33
N PRO A 128 11.08 -11.90 -6.50
CA PRO A 128 10.75 -13.28 -6.74
C PRO A 128 11.30 -14.08 -5.57
N ALA A 129 10.42 -14.54 -4.71
CA ALA A 129 10.80 -15.33 -3.56
C ALA A 129 11.32 -16.67 -4.12
N LEU A 130 12.63 -16.75 -4.35
CA LEU A 130 13.29 -18.01 -4.58
C LEU A 130 13.07 -18.85 -3.31
N ARG A 131 12.20 -19.83 -3.43
CA ARG A 131 11.99 -20.83 -2.39
C ARG A 131 12.77 -22.06 -2.76
N VAL A 132 13.54 -22.59 -1.84
CA VAL A 132 14.32 -23.82 -2.00
C VAL A 132 13.82 -24.78 -0.94
N GLY A 133 13.22 -25.86 -1.36
CA GLY A 133 12.87 -27.00 -0.51
C GLY A 133 13.83 -28.16 -0.80
N GLN A 134 14.07 -28.99 0.19
CA GLN A 134 14.88 -30.20 0.06
C GLN A 134 14.08 -31.39 0.54
N GLY A 135 13.91 -32.38 -0.34
CA GLY A 135 13.31 -33.66 0.02
C GLY A 135 14.31 -34.80 -0.16
N TYR A 136 14.24 -35.77 0.74
CA TYR A 136 15.02 -37.00 0.62
C TYR A 136 14.10 -38.17 0.93
N ASP A 137 14.02 -39.11 -0.01
CA ASP A 137 13.30 -40.36 0.17
C ASP A 137 14.02 -41.49 -0.59
N VAL A 138 13.98 -42.71 -0.07
CA VAL A 138 14.65 -43.87 -0.65
C VAL A 138 13.70 -45.06 -0.63
N HIS A 139 13.40 -45.54 -1.82
CA HIS A 139 12.59 -46.72 -1.98
C HIS A 139 13.29 -47.75 -2.87
N ARG A 140 13.07 -49.06 -2.54
CA ARG A 140 13.57 -50.14 -3.35
C ARG A 140 12.78 -50.24 -4.66
N LEU A 141 13.47 -50.42 -5.76
CA LEU A 141 12.85 -50.75 -7.06
C LEU A 141 12.50 -52.24 -7.14
N VAL A 142 11.29 -52.55 -7.57
CA VAL A 142 10.78 -53.91 -7.72
C VAL A 142 10.08 -54.07 -9.07
N GLU A 143 10.02 -55.33 -9.54
CA GLU A 143 9.28 -55.67 -10.76
C GLU A 143 7.76 -55.62 -10.57
N ASP A 144 7.01 -55.60 -11.63
CA ASP A 144 5.55 -55.59 -11.69
C ASP A 144 4.85 -54.41 -10.99
N ARG A 145 5.57 -53.29 -10.89
CA ARG A 145 4.98 -52.00 -10.44
C ARG A 145 5.30 -50.87 -11.41
N PRO A 146 4.35 -49.96 -11.65
CA PRO A 146 4.64 -48.74 -12.41
C PRO A 146 5.56 -47.81 -11.61
N LEU A 147 6.46 -47.11 -12.27
CA LEU A 147 7.22 -46.02 -11.69
C LEU A 147 6.39 -44.76 -11.82
N ILE A 148 5.93 -44.23 -10.68
CA ILE A 148 5.17 -42.96 -10.61
C ILE A 148 6.01 -41.97 -9.81
N LEU A 149 6.24 -40.76 -10.38
CA LEU A 149 6.93 -39.66 -9.70
C LEU A 149 6.09 -38.36 -9.90
N CYS A 150 5.78 -37.65 -8.83
CA CYS A 150 4.95 -36.47 -8.91
C CYS A 150 3.60 -36.69 -9.61
N GLY A 151 2.99 -37.85 -9.44
CA GLY A 151 1.76 -38.24 -10.14
C GLY A 151 1.92 -38.55 -11.63
N VAL A 152 3.14 -38.52 -12.18
CA VAL A 152 3.45 -38.85 -13.58
C VAL A 152 4.02 -40.25 -13.69
N THR A 153 3.39 -41.10 -14.53
CA THR A 153 3.93 -42.43 -14.83
C THR A 153 5.14 -42.29 -15.73
N VAL A 154 6.28 -42.75 -15.24
CA VAL A 154 7.56 -42.80 -15.99
C VAL A 154 7.71 -44.17 -16.62
N PRO A 155 7.93 -44.30 -17.96
CA PRO A 155 8.17 -45.60 -18.61
C PRO A 155 9.44 -46.26 -18.07
N HIS A 156 9.28 -47.30 -17.25
CA HIS A 156 10.37 -48.06 -16.67
C HIS A 156 9.91 -49.49 -16.34
N THR A 157 10.83 -50.44 -16.32
CA THR A 157 10.54 -51.86 -16.05
C THR A 157 10.34 -52.16 -14.56
N LEU A 158 10.80 -51.28 -13.70
CA LEU A 158 10.71 -51.40 -12.24
C LEU A 158 9.97 -50.18 -11.66
N GLY A 159 9.21 -50.40 -10.59
CA GLY A 159 8.54 -49.34 -9.82
C GLY A 159 8.97 -49.33 -8.36
N LEU A 160 8.59 -48.26 -7.63
CA LEU A 160 8.96 -48.09 -6.24
C LEU A 160 8.15 -49.01 -5.30
N LEU A 161 8.83 -49.69 -4.37
CA LEU A 161 8.21 -50.50 -3.32
C LEU A 161 7.83 -49.61 -2.16
N GLY A 162 6.53 -49.47 -1.85
CA GLY A 162 6.03 -48.69 -0.69
C GLY A 162 4.52 -48.53 -0.74
N HIS A 163 3.97 -47.89 0.31
CA HIS A 163 2.57 -47.52 0.40
C HIS A 163 2.28 -46.13 -0.21
N SER A 164 3.32 -45.36 -0.54
CA SER A 164 3.28 -44.08 -1.23
C SER A 164 4.13 -44.13 -2.49
N ASP A 165 3.98 -43.17 -3.37
CA ASP A 165 4.76 -43.06 -4.61
C ASP A 165 6.17 -42.50 -4.37
N ALA A 166 6.65 -42.47 -3.13
CA ALA A 166 7.98 -41.95 -2.72
C ALA A 166 8.28 -40.57 -3.32
N ASP A 167 7.35 -39.63 -3.16
CA ASP A 167 7.37 -38.39 -3.92
C ASP A 167 8.28 -37.36 -3.25
N VAL A 168 9.58 -37.49 -3.48
CA VAL A 168 10.64 -36.60 -3.00
C VAL A 168 10.37 -35.15 -3.38
N ALA A 169 9.75 -34.92 -4.54
CA ALA A 169 9.41 -33.56 -4.96
C ALA A 169 8.28 -32.95 -4.14
N LEU A 170 7.28 -33.74 -3.72
CA LEU A 170 6.25 -33.28 -2.78
C LEU A 170 6.83 -33.02 -1.39
N HIS A 171 7.77 -33.84 -0.90
CA HIS A 171 8.48 -33.54 0.35
C HIS A 171 9.24 -32.23 0.28
N ALA A 172 9.97 -31.99 -0.82
CA ALA A 172 10.69 -30.74 -1.01
C ALA A 172 9.76 -29.50 -1.17
N LEU A 173 8.51 -29.71 -1.61
CA LEU A 173 7.53 -28.63 -1.74
C LEU A 173 6.88 -28.27 -0.41
N MET A 174 6.82 -29.22 0.54
CA MET A 174 6.22 -29.03 1.86
C MET A 174 7.16 -28.41 2.88
N ASP A 175 8.48 -28.44 2.65
CA ASP A 175 9.52 -27.78 3.45
C ASP A 175 9.63 -26.28 3.06
#